data_6dd10ab280ac4e2cad5ed45773d289fd
#
_entry.id   6dd10ab280ac4e2cad5ed45773d289fd
#
_cell.length_a   1.000
_cell.length_b   1.000
_cell.length_c   1.000
_cell.angle_alpha   90.00
_cell.angle_beta   90.00
_cell.angle_gamma   90.00
#
_symmetry.space_group_name_H-M   'P 1'
#
loop_
_entity.id
_entity.type
_entity.pdbx_description
1 polymer ?
#
loop_
_entity_poly.entity_id
_entity_poly.type
_entity_poly.pdbx_seq_one_letter_code
_entity_poly.pdbx_strand_id
1 'polypeptide(L)'
;TGGNPRFVPIVCTSGQHRALLDQALTVFSIVPDHDLGVMVPGQSLFYVTRTALARFEPVLRQEQPDLVIVQGDAQTAFVGALAAYYSRIPVVHVEAGLRTGDPYAPFPEEMNRRLIDRIAALLFAPTAAARRNLLAEGISDESIVVTGNTEIDALLYVRKSVPPRIRFDLPGRIVLVTAHRRESFSGGIARICRGLRRLAERNREITIVYSVHPNPHVSRVVRDELSGAERVTLIDPPDYASFVHLMADSALILTDSGGIQAVSYTHLRAHETPEQLVCRLLLEKK
;
A
#
# COMPACT_ATOMS: atom_id res chain seq x y z
N THR A 1 11.49 13.23 -14.92
CA THR A 1 10.11 13.72 -14.83
C THR A 1 9.73 14.41 -16.13
N GLY A 2 9.13 13.68 -17.09
CA GLY A 2 8.50 14.26 -18.28
C GLY A 2 7.21 14.98 -17.89
N GLY A 3 7.31 15.95 -16.98
CA GLY A 3 6.17 16.70 -16.49
C GLY A 3 5.53 17.51 -17.60
N ASN A 4 4.20 17.54 -17.62
CA ASN A 4 3.48 18.51 -18.42
C ASN A 4 3.94 19.92 -17.99
N PRO A 5 4.46 20.76 -18.90
CA PRO A 5 5.01 22.08 -18.54
C PRO A 5 3.98 23.06 -17.93
N ARG A 6 2.72 22.66 -17.88
CA ARG A 6 1.65 23.41 -17.24
C ARG A 6 1.60 23.23 -15.71
N PHE A 7 2.31 22.22 -15.15
CA PHE A 7 2.29 21.92 -13.74
C PHE A 7 3.71 21.97 -13.17
N VAL A 8 3.85 22.63 -12.04
CA VAL A 8 5.08 22.66 -11.23
C VAL A 8 4.79 21.86 -9.96
N PRO A 9 5.21 20.60 -9.87
CA PRO A 9 4.99 19.80 -8.68
C PRO A 9 5.93 20.24 -7.55
N ILE A 10 5.39 20.42 -6.35
CA ILE A 10 6.14 20.63 -5.12
C ILE A 10 5.88 19.42 -4.23
N VAL A 11 6.91 18.69 -3.88
CA VAL A 11 6.83 17.47 -3.08
C VAL A 11 7.14 17.77 -1.62
N CYS A 12 6.13 17.64 -0.76
CA CYS A 12 6.28 17.79 0.67
C CYS A 12 6.09 16.45 1.37
N THR A 13 7.09 15.99 2.12
CA THR A 13 7.03 14.75 2.87
C THR A 13 6.85 15.00 4.36
N SER A 14 6.15 14.12 5.05
CA SER A 14 6.00 14.19 6.51
C SER A 14 7.11 13.47 7.27
N GLY A 15 7.81 12.53 6.63
CA GLY A 15 8.81 11.69 7.27
C GLY A 15 8.23 10.69 8.28
N GLN A 16 6.92 10.41 8.27
CA GLN A 16 6.26 9.55 9.26
C GLN A 16 6.79 8.10 9.23
N HIS A 17 7.17 7.57 8.07
CA HIS A 17 7.74 6.24 7.86
C HIS A 17 9.06 6.35 7.08
N ARG A 18 10.06 7.01 7.67
CA ARG A 18 11.28 7.47 7.00
C ARG A 18 11.94 6.43 6.08
N ALA A 19 12.25 5.26 6.61
CA ALA A 19 12.99 4.26 5.85
C ALA A 19 12.21 3.76 4.60
N LEU A 20 10.90 3.53 4.72
CA LEU A 20 10.06 3.10 3.61
C LEU A 20 9.85 4.24 2.60
N LEU A 21 9.68 5.47 3.09
CA LEU A 21 9.55 6.65 2.25
C LEU A 21 10.81 6.89 1.43
N ASP A 22 11.99 6.86 2.05
CA ASP A 22 13.28 7.07 1.39
C ASP A 22 13.54 6.01 0.29
N GLN A 23 13.12 4.76 0.53
CA GLN A 23 13.19 3.71 -0.50
C GLN A 23 12.27 4.03 -1.69
N ALA A 24 11.02 4.42 -1.43
CA ALA A 24 10.07 4.76 -2.48
C ALA A 24 10.56 5.96 -3.29
N LEU A 25 10.98 7.03 -2.64
CA LEU A 25 11.53 8.23 -3.29
C LEU A 25 12.73 7.89 -4.19
N THR A 26 13.64 7.02 -3.70
CA THR A 26 14.80 6.56 -4.47
C THR A 26 14.39 5.80 -5.73
N VAL A 27 13.42 4.87 -5.60
CA VAL A 27 12.94 4.05 -6.73
C VAL A 27 12.35 4.92 -7.85
N PHE A 28 11.63 5.97 -7.47
CA PHE A 28 11.00 6.89 -8.43
C PHE A 28 11.87 8.11 -8.77
N SER A 29 13.10 8.19 -8.23
CA SER A 29 14.02 9.34 -8.43
C SER A 29 13.36 10.67 -8.04
N ILE A 30 12.58 10.67 -6.95
CA ILE A 30 11.92 11.85 -6.42
C ILE A 30 12.79 12.46 -5.31
N VAL A 31 13.07 13.74 -5.44
CA VAL A 31 13.71 14.55 -4.39
C VAL A 31 12.62 15.44 -3.79
N PRO A 32 12.30 15.30 -2.50
CA PRO A 32 11.33 16.19 -1.86
C PRO A 32 11.85 17.63 -1.79
N ASP A 33 10.97 18.60 -2.07
CA ASP A 33 11.27 20.02 -1.89
C ASP A 33 11.21 20.40 -0.40
N HIS A 34 10.29 19.76 0.34
CA HIS A 34 10.12 19.95 1.78
C HIS A 34 10.04 18.61 2.52
N ASP A 35 10.70 18.54 3.69
CA ASP A 35 10.57 17.44 4.64
C ASP A 35 10.15 17.97 6.00
N LEU A 36 8.96 17.62 6.43
CA LEU A 36 8.39 18.09 7.70
C LEU A 36 9.02 17.40 8.92
N GLY A 37 9.68 16.26 8.76
CA GLY A 37 10.39 15.55 9.82
C GLY A 37 9.51 15.25 11.05
N VAL A 38 8.27 14.78 10.85
CA VAL A 38 7.29 14.58 11.93
C VAL A 38 7.61 13.37 12.82
N MET A 39 8.42 12.42 12.32
CA MET A 39 8.66 11.15 13.00
C MET A 39 9.41 11.30 14.33
N VAL A 40 8.81 10.74 15.38
CA VAL A 40 9.44 10.53 16.70
C VAL A 40 9.07 9.12 17.19
N PRO A 41 10.00 8.36 17.79
CA PRO A 41 9.69 7.05 18.36
C PRO A 41 8.53 7.10 19.36
N GLY A 42 7.57 6.18 19.25
CA GLY A 42 6.44 6.11 20.18
C GLY A 42 5.42 7.23 20.07
N GLN A 43 5.41 7.96 18.97
CA GLN A 43 4.49 9.08 18.73
C GLN A 43 3.01 8.68 18.79
N SER A 44 2.19 9.53 19.43
CA SER A 44 0.72 9.39 19.42
C SER A 44 0.11 10.06 18.19
N LEU A 45 -1.13 9.70 17.85
CA LEU A 45 -1.89 10.40 16.79
C LEU A 45 -2.01 11.90 17.06
N PHE A 46 -2.20 12.31 18.31
CA PHE A 46 -2.23 13.72 18.71
C PHE A 46 -0.93 14.43 18.39
N TYR A 47 0.20 13.79 18.67
CA TYR A 47 1.50 14.37 18.35
C TYR A 47 1.69 14.53 16.85
N VAL A 48 1.42 13.50 16.06
CA VAL A 48 1.53 13.54 14.59
C VAL A 48 0.64 14.64 14.02
N THR A 49 -0.64 14.69 14.43
CA THR A 49 -1.60 15.65 13.95
C THR A 49 -1.17 17.10 14.21
N ARG A 50 -0.86 17.43 15.46
CA ARG A 50 -0.48 18.82 15.83
C ARG A 50 0.83 19.23 15.17
N THR A 51 1.82 18.31 15.13
CA THR A 51 3.16 18.62 14.60
C THR A 51 3.12 18.78 13.10
N ALA A 52 2.44 17.89 12.39
CA ALA A 52 2.27 17.98 10.94
C ALA A 52 1.50 19.25 10.57
N LEU A 53 0.38 19.56 11.26
CA LEU A 53 -0.40 20.76 10.98
C LEU A 53 0.44 22.03 11.15
N ALA A 54 1.19 22.15 12.27
CA ALA A 54 2.05 23.30 12.53
C ALA A 54 3.19 23.44 11.51
N ARG A 55 3.68 22.33 10.95
CA ARG A 55 4.78 22.33 9.97
C ARG A 55 4.30 22.48 8.53
N PHE A 56 3.06 22.13 8.21
CA PHE A 56 2.46 22.42 6.91
C PHE A 56 2.18 23.91 6.72
N GLU A 57 1.77 24.64 7.75
CA GLU A 57 1.40 26.04 7.64
C GLU A 57 2.47 26.91 6.98
N PRO A 58 3.75 26.93 7.43
CA PRO A 58 4.78 27.74 6.80
C PRO A 58 5.07 27.31 5.36
N VAL A 59 5.00 26.00 5.03
CA VAL A 59 5.18 25.51 3.67
C VAL A 59 4.09 26.05 2.74
N LEU A 60 2.82 25.92 3.14
CA LEU A 60 1.70 26.42 2.34
C LEU A 60 1.74 27.96 2.15
N ARG A 61 2.20 28.70 3.15
CA ARG A 61 2.39 30.15 3.06
C ARG A 61 3.53 30.54 2.12
N GLN A 62 4.62 29.78 2.12
CA GLN A 62 5.78 30.02 1.26
C GLN A 62 5.48 29.67 -0.20
N GLU A 63 4.94 28.48 -0.44
CA GLU A 63 4.77 27.94 -1.79
C GLU A 63 3.51 28.44 -2.49
N GLN A 64 2.48 28.83 -1.73
CA GLN A 64 1.18 29.30 -2.23
C GLN A 64 0.64 28.44 -3.39
N PRO A 65 0.53 27.11 -3.22
CA PRO A 65 0.14 26.24 -4.31
C PRO A 65 -1.30 26.51 -4.73
N ASP A 66 -1.58 26.39 -6.04
CA ASP A 66 -2.94 26.48 -6.58
C ASP A 66 -3.82 25.29 -6.16
N LEU A 67 -3.18 24.18 -5.78
CA LEU A 67 -3.85 22.91 -5.49
C LEU A 67 -2.97 22.04 -4.58
N VAL A 68 -3.58 21.37 -3.62
CA VAL A 68 -2.92 20.31 -2.81
C VAL A 68 -3.48 18.95 -3.17
N ILE A 69 -2.60 17.99 -3.47
CA ILE A 69 -2.96 16.60 -3.75
C ILE A 69 -2.56 15.76 -2.54
N VAL A 70 -3.52 14.99 -2.01
CA VAL A 70 -3.29 13.99 -0.97
C VAL A 70 -3.72 12.62 -1.48
N GLN A 71 -3.07 11.54 -0.99
CA GLN A 71 -3.42 10.18 -1.38
C GLN A 71 -3.69 9.30 -0.16
N GLY A 72 -4.72 8.46 -0.28
CA GLY A 72 -5.07 7.46 0.72
C GLY A 72 -5.59 8.08 2.02
N ASP A 73 -5.32 7.40 3.13
CA ASP A 73 -6.00 7.61 4.41
C ASP A 73 -5.06 7.72 5.62
N ALA A 74 -3.74 7.79 5.37
CA ALA A 74 -2.78 8.00 6.44
C ALA A 74 -3.04 9.32 7.18
N GLN A 75 -2.65 9.37 8.46
CA GLN A 75 -2.83 10.59 9.29
C GLN A 75 -2.26 11.84 8.62
N THR A 76 -1.15 11.73 7.93
CA THR A 76 -0.52 12.87 7.23
C THR A 76 -1.30 13.32 5.99
N ALA A 77 -1.99 12.41 5.29
CA ALA A 77 -2.90 12.78 4.19
C ALA A 77 -4.08 13.61 4.72
N PHE A 78 -4.70 13.18 5.83
CA PHE A 78 -5.75 13.92 6.48
C PHE A 78 -5.29 15.32 6.96
N VAL A 79 -4.14 15.37 7.62
CA VAL A 79 -3.61 16.65 8.12
C VAL A 79 -3.21 17.59 6.98
N GLY A 80 -2.65 17.06 5.90
CA GLY A 80 -2.35 17.85 4.69
C GLY A 80 -3.60 18.45 4.05
N ALA A 81 -4.67 17.66 3.92
CA ALA A 81 -5.97 18.14 3.43
C ALA A 81 -6.56 19.22 4.35
N LEU A 82 -6.48 19.02 5.67
CA LEU A 82 -6.99 19.99 6.65
C LEU A 82 -6.19 21.31 6.62
N ALA A 83 -4.86 21.25 6.52
CA ALA A 83 -3.99 22.40 6.41
C ALA A 83 -4.29 23.23 5.13
N ALA A 84 -4.48 22.54 4.00
CA ALA A 84 -4.86 23.14 2.73
C ALA A 84 -6.23 23.83 2.85
N TYR A 85 -7.21 23.16 3.46
CA TYR A 85 -8.55 23.73 3.70
C TYR A 85 -8.49 25.02 4.55
N TYR A 86 -7.70 25.02 5.63
CA TYR A 86 -7.51 26.21 6.45
C TYR A 86 -6.85 27.37 5.69
N SER A 87 -6.00 27.02 4.72
CA SER A 87 -5.36 27.98 3.83
C SER A 87 -6.23 28.39 2.64
N ARG A 88 -7.45 27.87 2.52
CA ARG A 88 -8.38 28.06 1.39
C ARG A 88 -7.81 27.58 0.04
N ILE A 89 -6.96 26.56 0.07
CA ILE A 89 -6.37 25.92 -1.10
C ILE A 89 -7.21 24.70 -1.45
N PRO A 90 -7.66 24.54 -2.71
CA PRO A 90 -8.40 23.35 -3.14
C PRO A 90 -7.61 22.06 -2.90
N VAL A 91 -8.32 21.01 -2.50
CA VAL A 91 -7.72 19.67 -2.25
C VAL A 91 -8.21 18.68 -3.30
N VAL A 92 -7.30 17.87 -3.82
CA VAL A 92 -7.61 16.67 -4.60
C VAL A 92 -7.28 15.45 -3.75
N HIS A 93 -8.21 14.51 -3.67
CA HIS A 93 -8.03 13.25 -2.97
C HIS A 93 -7.87 12.10 -3.97
N VAL A 94 -6.70 11.48 -4.00
CA VAL A 94 -6.41 10.26 -4.77
C VAL A 94 -6.71 9.04 -3.90
N GLU A 95 -7.34 8.03 -4.47
CA GLU A 95 -7.84 6.83 -3.76
C GLU A 95 -9.07 7.12 -2.89
N ALA A 96 -9.91 8.03 -3.32
CA ALA A 96 -11.13 8.45 -2.63
C ALA A 96 -12.23 7.38 -2.65
N GLY A 97 -13.08 7.37 -1.62
CA GLY A 97 -14.32 6.59 -1.61
C GLY A 97 -14.19 5.13 -1.18
N LEU A 98 -13.04 4.66 -0.76
CA LEU A 98 -12.92 3.35 -0.11
C LEU A 98 -13.64 3.36 1.25
N ARG A 99 -14.37 2.29 1.57
CA ARG A 99 -15.15 2.17 2.83
C ARG A 99 -15.11 0.76 3.38
N THR A 100 -14.95 0.65 4.69
CA THR A 100 -15.15 -0.59 5.44
C THR A 100 -16.52 -0.62 6.14
N GLY A 101 -17.12 0.55 6.37
CA GLY A 101 -18.37 0.69 7.10
C GLY A 101 -18.21 0.81 8.61
N ASP A 102 -17.07 0.45 9.18
CA ASP A 102 -16.76 0.59 10.60
C ASP A 102 -15.75 1.74 10.84
N PRO A 103 -16.14 2.84 11.54
CA PRO A 103 -15.28 3.98 11.78
C PRO A 103 -14.03 3.66 12.61
N TYR A 104 -13.96 2.50 13.23
CA TYR A 104 -12.85 2.04 14.07
C TYR A 104 -12.05 0.91 13.43
N ALA A 105 -12.36 0.49 12.20
CA ALA A 105 -11.66 -0.59 11.51
C ALA A 105 -11.50 -0.35 9.98
N PRO A 106 -10.30 0.01 9.50
CA PRO A 106 -9.07 0.30 10.24
C PRO A 106 -9.13 1.64 10.98
N PHE A 107 -8.41 1.74 12.07
CA PHE A 107 -8.33 2.97 12.86
C PHE A 107 -6.92 3.57 12.83
N PRO A 108 -6.77 4.87 12.51
CA PRO A 108 -7.80 5.91 12.27
C PRO A 108 -8.23 6.05 10.79
N GLU A 109 -7.77 5.17 9.89
CA GLU A 109 -7.80 5.32 8.44
C GLU A 109 -9.21 5.49 7.89
N GLU A 110 -10.19 4.72 8.39
CA GLU A 110 -11.59 4.83 7.89
C GLU A 110 -12.18 6.23 8.11
N MET A 111 -11.92 6.85 9.26
CA MET A 111 -12.39 8.21 9.50
C MET A 111 -11.56 9.25 8.75
N ASN A 112 -10.24 9.05 8.64
CA ASN A 112 -9.39 9.97 7.88
C ASN A 112 -9.88 10.10 6.43
N ARG A 113 -10.14 8.97 5.73
CA ARG A 113 -10.59 9.01 4.32
C ARG A 113 -11.93 9.69 4.17
N ARG A 114 -12.88 9.46 5.08
CA ARG A 114 -14.18 10.13 5.07
C ARG A 114 -14.06 11.64 5.26
N LEU A 115 -13.18 12.07 6.16
CA LEU A 115 -12.95 13.49 6.41
C LEU A 115 -12.25 14.17 5.23
N ILE A 116 -11.26 13.50 4.62
CA ILE A 116 -10.58 14.00 3.41
C ILE A 116 -11.60 14.11 2.27
N ASP A 117 -12.43 13.10 2.04
CA ASP A 117 -13.45 13.13 1.00
C ASP A 117 -14.43 14.30 1.15
N ARG A 118 -14.71 14.75 2.39
CA ARG A 118 -15.55 15.92 2.66
C ARG A 118 -14.85 17.25 2.43
N ILE A 119 -13.53 17.29 2.58
CA ILE A 119 -12.70 18.49 2.36
C ILE A 119 -12.39 18.67 0.88
N ALA A 120 -12.21 17.57 0.16
CA ALA A 120 -11.71 17.57 -1.21
C ALA A 120 -12.69 18.23 -2.20
N ALA A 121 -12.14 19.08 -3.07
CA ALA A 121 -12.86 19.68 -4.21
C ALA A 121 -12.98 18.70 -5.40
N LEU A 122 -12.02 17.76 -5.54
CA LEU A 122 -12.02 16.74 -6.58
C LEU A 122 -11.56 15.40 -5.99
N LEU A 123 -12.24 14.33 -6.36
CA LEU A 123 -12.05 12.98 -5.81
C LEU A 123 -11.76 11.98 -6.93
N PHE A 124 -10.58 11.38 -6.87
CA PHE A 124 -10.18 10.32 -7.79
C PHE A 124 -10.47 8.96 -7.16
N ALA A 125 -11.59 8.38 -7.55
CA ALA A 125 -12.03 7.08 -7.06
C ALA A 125 -11.35 5.93 -7.81
N PRO A 126 -10.79 4.92 -7.11
CA PRO A 126 -10.10 3.83 -7.79
C PRO A 126 -11.07 2.89 -8.52
N THR A 127 -12.33 2.84 -8.14
CA THR A 127 -13.33 1.93 -8.71
C THR A 127 -14.72 2.55 -8.79
N ALA A 128 -15.59 1.95 -9.61
CA ALA A 128 -17.00 2.30 -9.62
C ALA A 128 -17.70 2.05 -8.26
N ALA A 129 -17.21 1.11 -7.45
CA ALA A 129 -17.73 0.87 -6.11
C ALA A 129 -17.37 2.04 -5.19
N ALA A 130 -16.11 2.52 -5.22
CA ALA A 130 -15.68 3.68 -4.46
C ALA A 130 -16.49 4.93 -4.85
N ARG A 131 -16.75 5.17 -6.16
CA ARG A 131 -17.64 6.24 -6.61
C ARG A 131 -19.04 6.11 -6.02
N ARG A 132 -19.64 4.90 -5.99
CA ARG A 132 -20.97 4.70 -5.39
C ARG A 132 -20.99 5.04 -3.90
N ASN A 133 -19.93 4.74 -3.15
CA ASN A 133 -19.82 5.10 -1.74
C ASN A 133 -19.86 6.61 -1.55
N LEU A 134 -19.11 7.36 -2.36
CA LEU A 134 -19.08 8.83 -2.33
C LEU A 134 -20.45 9.43 -2.63
N LEU A 135 -21.13 8.92 -3.68
CA LEU A 135 -22.48 9.36 -4.03
C LEU A 135 -23.49 9.07 -2.92
N ALA A 136 -23.42 7.90 -2.28
CA ALA A 136 -24.28 7.53 -1.15
C ALA A 136 -24.08 8.42 0.07
N GLU A 137 -22.89 9.00 0.22
CA GLU A 137 -22.59 9.99 1.26
C GLU A 137 -22.92 11.45 0.84
N GLY A 138 -23.52 11.64 -0.33
CA GLY A 138 -23.97 12.94 -0.82
C GLY A 138 -22.88 13.82 -1.42
N ILE A 139 -21.75 13.24 -1.86
CA ILE A 139 -20.76 13.94 -2.67
C ILE A 139 -21.32 14.13 -4.09
N SER A 140 -21.13 15.33 -4.67
CA SER A 140 -21.59 15.64 -6.04
C SER A 140 -20.84 14.78 -7.05
N ASP A 141 -21.58 14.23 -8.03
CA ASP A 141 -21.01 13.42 -9.10
C ASP A 141 -19.98 14.19 -9.95
N GLU A 142 -20.19 15.49 -10.12
CA GLU A 142 -19.27 16.35 -10.88
C GLU A 142 -17.87 16.45 -10.28
N SER A 143 -17.75 16.20 -8.95
CA SER A 143 -16.45 16.19 -8.26
C SER A 143 -15.80 14.82 -8.21
N ILE A 144 -16.40 13.77 -8.80
CA ILE A 144 -15.88 12.41 -8.73
C ILE A 144 -15.42 11.93 -10.10
N VAL A 145 -14.15 11.50 -10.18
CA VAL A 145 -13.59 10.88 -11.38
C VAL A 145 -13.11 9.47 -11.05
N VAL A 146 -13.54 8.47 -11.81
CA VAL A 146 -13.01 7.10 -11.66
C VAL A 146 -11.74 6.98 -12.48
N THR A 147 -10.60 6.84 -11.78
CA THR A 147 -9.27 6.88 -12.40
C THR A 147 -8.55 5.55 -12.41
N GLY A 148 -9.01 4.56 -11.66
CA GLY A 148 -8.21 3.38 -11.35
C GLY A 148 -7.32 3.61 -10.11
N ASN A 149 -6.43 2.66 -9.85
CA ASN A 149 -5.52 2.72 -8.70
C ASN A 149 -4.09 3.07 -9.16
N THR A 150 -3.55 4.17 -8.64
CA THR A 150 -2.19 4.65 -8.97
C THR A 150 -1.08 3.70 -8.52
N GLU A 151 -1.35 2.80 -7.56
CA GLU A 151 -0.40 1.75 -7.18
C GLU A 151 -0.11 0.79 -8.34
N ILE A 152 -1.10 0.55 -9.21
CA ILE A 152 -0.95 -0.27 -10.41
C ILE A 152 0.03 0.41 -11.39
N ASP A 153 -0.15 1.72 -11.63
CA ASP A 153 0.73 2.48 -12.51
C ASP A 153 2.16 2.50 -11.98
N ALA A 154 2.33 2.68 -10.67
CA ALA A 154 3.62 2.63 -10.00
C ALA A 154 4.31 1.26 -10.17
N LEU A 155 3.56 0.17 -9.98
CA LEU A 155 4.06 -1.20 -10.17
C LEU A 155 4.50 -1.45 -11.61
N LEU A 156 3.67 -1.07 -12.59
CA LEU A 156 3.98 -1.23 -14.01
C LEU A 156 5.19 -0.40 -14.42
N TYR A 157 5.32 0.82 -13.91
CA TYR A 157 6.49 1.66 -14.14
C TYR A 157 7.76 0.98 -13.60
N VAL A 158 7.74 0.50 -12.35
CA VAL A 158 8.90 -0.15 -11.74
C VAL A 158 9.26 -1.41 -12.52
N ARG A 159 8.30 -2.27 -12.83
CA ARG A 159 8.54 -3.49 -13.62
C ARG A 159 9.21 -3.19 -14.96
N LYS A 160 8.84 -2.09 -15.63
CA LYS A 160 9.36 -1.74 -16.95
C LYS A 160 10.70 -1.00 -16.88
N SER A 161 10.89 -0.14 -15.89
CA SER A 161 11.92 0.91 -15.93
C SER A 161 12.98 0.80 -14.84
N VAL A 162 12.70 0.01 -13.78
CA VAL A 162 13.63 -0.12 -12.65
C VAL A 162 14.08 -1.58 -12.51
N PRO A 163 15.37 -1.88 -12.75
CA PRO A 163 15.86 -3.25 -12.57
C PRO A 163 15.83 -3.66 -11.10
N PRO A 164 15.57 -4.95 -10.79
CA PRO A 164 15.64 -5.43 -9.43
C PRO A 164 17.09 -5.45 -8.93
N ARG A 165 17.30 -5.13 -7.66
CA ARG A 165 18.61 -5.30 -7.01
C ARG A 165 18.93 -6.75 -6.74
N ILE A 166 17.90 -7.55 -6.44
CA ILE A 166 17.99 -8.98 -6.16
C ILE A 166 17.10 -9.72 -7.16
N ARG A 167 17.66 -10.69 -7.87
CA ARG A 167 16.90 -11.64 -8.68
C ARG A 167 16.85 -12.97 -7.96
N PHE A 168 15.69 -13.57 -7.93
CA PHE A 168 15.49 -14.90 -7.34
C PHE A 168 15.46 -15.93 -8.46
N ASP A 169 16.63 -16.53 -8.73
CA ASP A 169 16.73 -17.65 -9.67
C ASP A 169 16.44 -18.96 -8.94
N LEU A 170 15.18 -19.36 -8.98
CA LEU A 170 14.66 -20.50 -8.23
C LEU A 170 14.06 -21.53 -9.19
N PRO A 171 14.24 -22.82 -8.90
CA PRO A 171 13.71 -23.87 -9.77
C PRO A 171 12.19 -23.94 -9.70
N GLY A 172 11.57 -24.26 -10.85
CA GLY A 172 10.13 -24.48 -10.95
C GLY A 172 9.28 -23.21 -10.95
N ARG A 173 7.99 -23.38 -10.68
CA ARG A 173 7.01 -22.29 -10.63
C ARG A 173 7.01 -21.66 -9.24
N ILE A 174 7.22 -20.36 -9.16
CA ILE A 174 7.27 -19.62 -7.88
C ILE A 174 5.86 -19.42 -7.33
N VAL A 175 5.66 -19.78 -6.06
CA VAL A 175 4.52 -19.39 -5.25
C VAL A 175 5.02 -18.39 -4.20
N LEU A 176 4.73 -17.11 -4.40
CA LEU A 176 5.10 -16.06 -3.46
C LEU A 176 4.10 -15.99 -2.30
N VAL A 177 4.61 -15.93 -1.09
CA VAL A 177 3.81 -15.86 0.13
C VAL A 177 4.19 -14.64 0.95
N THR A 178 3.17 -13.86 1.35
CA THR A 178 3.30 -12.80 2.36
C THR A 178 2.12 -12.92 3.32
N ALA A 179 2.36 -13.23 4.59
CA ALA A 179 1.33 -13.29 5.60
C ALA A 179 1.85 -12.67 6.91
N HIS A 180 1.16 -11.65 7.41
CA HIS A 180 1.64 -10.86 8.54
C HIS A 180 0.54 -10.17 9.37
N ARG A 181 -0.75 -10.35 9.06
CA ARG A 181 -1.83 -9.67 9.79
C ARG A 181 -1.95 -10.17 11.23
N ARG A 182 -2.23 -9.24 12.14
CA ARG A 182 -2.36 -9.49 13.59
C ARG A 182 -3.44 -10.53 13.91
N GLU A 183 -4.49 -10.59 13.12
CA GLU A 183 -5.59 -11.58 13.24
C GLU A 183 -5.09 -13.02 13.09
N SER A 184 -3.96 -13.21 12.43
CA SER A 184 -3.31 -14.52 12.22
C SER A 184 -2.35 -14.90 13.36
N PHE A 185 -2.06 -14.02 14.33
CA PHE A 185 -1.06 -14.28 15.37
C PHE A 185 -1.47 -15.37 16.39
N SER A 186 -2.77 -15.57 16.61
CA SER A 186 -3.28 -16.62 17.50
C SER A 186 -3.31 -18.00 16.85
N GLY A 187 -2.17 -18.49 16.34
CA GLY A 187 -2.03 -19.81 15.73
C GLY A 187 -2.38 -19.88 14.23
N GLY A 188 -2.83 -18.79 13.60
CA GLY A 188 -3.13 -18.71 12.16
C GLY A 188 -1.89 -18.90 11.31
N ILE A 189 -0.78 -18.21 11.65
CA ILE A 189 0.48 -18.30 10.91
C ILE A 189 1.03 -19.73 10.90
N ALA A 190 1.00 -20.43 12.04
CA ALA A 190 1.45 -21.82 12.12
C ALA A 190 0.59 -22.74 11.23
N ARG A 191 -0.74 -22.51 11.16
CA ARG A 191 -1.61 -23.28 10.24
C ARG A 191 -1.28 -23.01 8.78
N ILE A 192 -1.03 -21.75 8.41
CA ILE A 192 -0.59 -21.35 7.06
C ILE A 192 0.72 -22.08 6.74
N CYS A 193 1.72 -22.02 7.61
CA CYS A 193 3.02 -22.67 7.40
C CYS A 193 2.89 -24.18 7.20
N ARG A 194 2.08 -24.87 8.01
CA ARG A 194 1.81 -26.30 7.82
C ARG A 194 1.12 -26.60 6.48
N GLY A 195 0.21 -25.73 6.05
CA GLY A 195 -0.42 -25.82 4.73
C GLY A 195 0.59 -25.68 3.60
N LEU A 196 1.50 -24.69 3.69
CA LEU A 196 2.56 -24.44 2.71
C LEU A 196 3.55 -25.61 2.65
N ARG A 197 3.96 -26.18 3.78
CA ARG A 197 4.81 -27.39 3.82
C ARG A 197 4.16 -28.55 3.06
N ARG A 198 2.89 -28.85 3.33
CA ARG A 198 2.13 -29.90 2.61
C ARG A 198 2.00 -29.60 1.12
N LEU A 199 1.82 -28.33 0.75
CA LEU A 199 1.75 -27.90 -0.63
C LEU A 199 3.06 -28.20 -1.36
N ALA A 200 4.21 -27.84 -0.77
CA ALA A 200 5.53 -28.08 -1.31
C ALA A 200 5.86 -29.58 -1.42
N GLU A 201 5.47 -30.38 -0.43
CA GLU A 201 5.66 -31.85 -0.43
C GLU A 201 4.89 -32.55 -1.56
N ARG A 202 3.67 -32.05 -1.88
CA ARG A 202 2.79 -32.66 -2.87
C ARG A 202 3.06 -32.20 -4.30
N ASN A 203 3.74 -31.09 -4.50
CA ASN A 203 3.95 -30.48 -5.82
C ASN A 203 5.43 -30.21 -6.03
N ARG A 204 6.08 -31.08 -6.78
CA ARG A 204 7.53 -31.01 -7.03
C ARG A 204 7.93 -29.93 -8.02
N GLU A 205 6.96 -29.42 -8.80
CA GLU A 205 7.15 -28.39 -9.81
C GLU A 205 7.09 -26.96 -9.28
N ILE A 206 6.77 -26.77 -7.99
CA ILE A 206 6.69 -25.44 -7.38
C ILE A 206 7.82 -25.19 -6.39
N THR A 207 8.21 -23.93 -6.27
CA THR A 207 9.04 -23.42 -5.18
C THR A 207 8.25 -22.32 -4.44
N ILE A 208 8.08 -22.49 -3.14
CA ILE A 208 7.44 -21.50 -2.29
C ILE A 208 8.49 -20.50 -1.82
N VAL A 209 8.25 -19.20 -2.07
CA VAL A 209 9.06 -18.10 -1.56
C VAL A 209 8.24 -17.36 -0.53
N TYR A 210 8.64 -17.41 0.72
CA TYR A 210 7.97 -16.70 1.80
C TYR A 210 8.77 -15.45 2.19
N SER A 211 8.24 -14.27 1.89
CA SER A 211 8.78 -13.00 2.37
C SER A 211 8.38 -12.81 3.84
N VAL A 212 9.32 -13.05 4.74
CA VAL A 212 9.07 -13.12 6.18
C VAL A 212 9.05 -11.73 6.79
N HIS A 213 7.91 -11.34 7.35
CA HIS A 213 7.77 -10.05 8.02
C HIS A 213 8.74 -9.94 9.22
N PRO A 214 9.43 -8.79 9.41
CA PRO A 214 10.47 -8.63 10.44
C PRO A 214 9.96 -8.65 11.88
N ASN A 215 8.63 -8.66 12.10
CA ASN A 215 8.07 -8.80 13.45
C ASN A 215 8.53 -10.13 14.07
N PRO A 216 9.19 -10.11 15.26
CA PRO A 216 9.73 -11.30 15.90
C PRO A 216 8.69 -12.42 16.13
N HIS A 217 7.44 -12.08 16.43
CA HIS A 217 6.37 -13.08 16.61
C HIS A 217 6.03 -13.83 15.32
N VAL A 218 6.09 -13.15 14.17
CA VAL A 218 5.86 -13.76 12.86
C VAL A 218 7.08 -14.56 12.43
N SER A 219 8.25 -13.91 12.46
CA SER A 219 9.53 -14.45 11.99
C SER A 219 9.89 -15.76 12.70
N ARG A 220 9.73 -15.80 14.03
CA ARG A 220 10.00 -17.00 14.81
C ARG A 220 9.11 -18.16 14.39
N VAL A 221 7.79 -17.98 14.36
CA VAL A 221 6.84 -19.04 14.00
C VAL A 221 7.07 -19.55 12.59
N VAL A 222 7.32 -18.66 11.63
CA VAL A 222 7.58 -19.05 10.24
C VAL A 222 8.86 -19.86 10.13
N ARG A 223 9.95 -19.42 10.80
CA ARG A 223 11.23 -20.15 10.78
C ARG A 223 11.12 -21.49 11.49
N ASP A 224 10.44 -21.57 12.63
CA ASP A 224 10.25 -22.84 13.37
C ASP A 224 9.43 -23.85 12.54
N GLU A 225 8.37 -23.42 11.88
CA GLU A 225 7.46 -24.32 11.12
C GLU A 225 8.00 -24.70 9.73
N LEU A 226 8.78 -23.83 9.06
CA LEU A 226 9.23 -24.02 7.68
C LEU A 226 10.74 -24.29 7.54
N SER A 227 11.53 -24.23 8.61
CA SER A 227 12.95 -24.57 8.55
C SER A 227 13.15 -26.01 8.07
N GLY A 228 14.04 -26.18 7.10
CA GLY A 228 14.34 -27.49 6.49
C GLY A 228 13.23 -28.05 5.59
N ALA A 229 12.16 -27.30 5.33
CA ALA A 229 11.17 -27.74 4.35
C ALA A 229 11.75 -27.65 2.93
N GLU A 230 11.77 -28.78 2.21
CA GLU A 230 12.20 -28.80 0.83
C GLU A 230 11.34 -27.87 -0.03
N ARG A 231 11.95 -27.17 -0.99
CA ARG A 231 11.29 -26.24 -1.91
C ARG A 231 10.54 -25.08 -1.24
N VAL A 232 10.93 -24.76 0.01
CA VAL A 232 10.47 -23.55 0.70
C VAL A 232 11.68 -22.68 0.99
N THR A 233 11.69 -21.49 0.40
CA THR A 233 12.75 -20.49 0.58
C THR A 233 12.19 -19.33 1.43
N LEU A 234 12.79 -19.12 2.59
CA LEU A 234 12.46 -17.99 3.45
C LEU A 234 13.39 -16.82 3.09
N ILE A 235 12.81 -15.68 2.76
CA ILE A 235 13.56 -14.46 2.45
C ILE A 235 13.16 -13.35 3.41
N ASP A 236 14.09 -12.47 3.71
CA ASP A 236 13.75 -11.19 4.33
C ASP A 236 13.02 -10.31 3.30
N PRO A 237 12.17 -9.34 3.72
CA PRO A 237 11.47 -8.49 2.79
C PRO A 237 12.45 -7.76 1.87
N PRO A 238 12.42 -8.02 0.55
CA PRO A 238 13.31 -7.36 -0.38
C PRO A 238 12.90 -5.90 -0.58
N ASP A 239 13.75 -5.11 -1.24
CA ASP A 239 13.39 -3.77 -1.67
C ASP A 239 12.21 -3.78 -2.65
N TYR A 240 11.55 -2.63 -2.79
CA TYR A 240 10.31 -2.52 -3.58
C TYR A 240 10.48 -2.99 -5.03
N ALA A 241 11.59 -2.62 -5.71
CA ALA A 241 11.82 -3.02 -7.10
C ALA A 241 12.01 -4.55 -7.22
N SER A 242 12.83 -5.14 -6.35
CA SER A 242 13.03 -6.60 -6.31
C SER A 242 11.73 -7.34 -5.98
N PHE A 243 10.91 -6.80 -5.08
CA PHE A 243 9.61 -7.37 -4.75
C PHE A 243 8.62 -7.33 -5.93
N VAL A 244 8.56 -6.21 -6.65
CA VAL A 244 7.73 -6.08 -7.86
C VAL A 244 8.11 -7.11 -8.92
N HIS A 245 9.41 -7.30 -9.16
CA HIS A 245 9.87 -8.33 -10.11
C HIS A 245 9.57 -9.74 -9.62
N LEU A 246 9.76 -10.03 -8.32
CA LEU A 246 9.42 -11.32 -7.74
C LEU A 246 7.91 -11.62 -7.85
N MET A 247 7.05 -10.63 -7.62
CA MET A 247 5.61 -10.77 -7.87
C MET A 247 5.32 -11.09 -9.33
N ALA A 248 5.97 -10.38 -10.27
CA ALA A 248 5.76 -10.57 -11.70
C ALA A 248 6.22 -11.95 -12.20
N ASP A 249 7.28 -12.49 -11.61
CA ASP A 249 7.84 -13.80 -11.96
C ASP A 249 7.10 -14.96 -11.26
N SER A 250 6.25 -14.64 -10.28
CA SER A 250 5.52 -15.64 -9.50
C SER A 250 4.34 -16.22 -10.29
N ALA A 251 4.16 -17.53 -10.19
CA ALA A 251 3.03 -18.25 -10.77
C ALA A 251 1.74 -18.00 -9.96
N LEU A 252 1.89 -17.78 -8.64
CA LEU A 252 0.80 -17.56 -7.70
C LEU A 252 1.29 -16.68 -6.57
N ILE A 253 0.43 -15.79 -6.06
CA ILE A 253 0.70 -14.98 -4.88
C ILE A 253 -0.33 -15.30 -3.81
N LEU A 254 0.14 -15.69 -2.62
CA LEU A 254 -0.67 -15.90 -1.43
C LEU A 254 -0.39 -14.76 -0.45
N THR A 255 -1.38 -13.92 -0.18
CA THR A 255 -1.18 -12.72 0.62
C THR A 255 -2.39 -12.37 1.49
N ASP A 256 -2.13 -11.80 2.65
CA ASP A 256 -3.10 -11.10 3.51
C ASP A 256 -2.99 -9.56 3.41
N SER A 257 -2.09 -9.04 2.56
CA SER A 257 -1.89 -7.61 2.34
C SER A 257 -2.94 -7.04 1.39
N GLY A 258 -3.66 -5.99 1.82
CA GLY A 258 -4.65 -5.30 0.98
C GLY A 258 -4.01 -4.63 -0.25
N GLY A 259 -2.84 -3.98 -0.09
CA GLY A 259 -2.13 -3.35 -1.21
C GLY A 259 -1.69 -4.36 -2.27
N ILE A 260 -1.16 -5.52 -1.86
CA ILE A 260 -0.78 -6.57 -2.81
C ILE A 260 -2.04 -7.15 -3.50
N GLN A 261 -3.15 -7.32 -2.79
CA GLN A 261 -4.41 -7.76 -3.38
C GLN A 261 -4.90 -6.78 -4.45
N ALA A 262 -4.80 -5.47 -4.19
CA ALA A 262 -5.24 -4.44 -5.12
C ALA A 262 -4.45 -4.45 -6.46
N VAL A 263 -3.17 -4.78 -6.43
CA VAL A 263 -2.30 -4.72 -7.62
C VAL A 263 -2.08 -6.08 -8.30
N SER A 264 -2.11 -7.19 -7.55
CA SER A 264 -1.81 -8.52 -8.10
C SER A 264 -2.91 -9.05 -9.01
N TYR A 265 -4.15 -8.69 -8.69
CA TYR A 265 -5.34 -9.18 -9.37
C TYR A 265 -5.46 -8.70 -10.83
N THR A 266 -5.07 -7.48 -11.11
CA THR A 266 -5.38 -6.84 -12.40
C THR A 266 -4.23 -6.84 -13.41
N HIS A 267 -2.97 -6.97 -13.01
CA HIS A 267 -1.85 -6.63 -13.88
C HIS A 267 -0.64 -7.57 -13.84
N LEU A 268 -0.57 -8.51 -12.89
CA LEU A 268 0.54 -9.45 -12.84
C LEU A 268 0.27 -10.75 -13.61
N ARG A 269 -1.01 -11.14 -13.78
CA ARG A 269 -1.45 -12.18 -14.72
C ARG A 269 -2.87 -11.95 -15.21
N ALA A 270 -3.01 -11.75 -16.51
CA ALA A 270 -4.21 -11.29 -17.21
C ALA A 270 -5.25 -12.40 -17.53
N HIS A 271 -5.19 -13.60 -17.00
CA HIS A 271 -6.00 -14.72 -17.55
C HIS A 271 -6.66 -15.66 -16.55
N GLU A 272 -6.76 -15.30 -15.26
CA GLU A 272 -7.52 -16.16 -14.34
C GLU A 272 -8.64 -15.36 -13.66
N THR A 273 -9.85 -15.97 -13.66
CA THR A 273 -11.02 -15.34 -13.04
C THR A 273 -10.87 -15.27 -11.51
N PRO A 274 -11.54 -14.33 -10.81
CA PRO A 274 -11.50 -14.21 -9.35
C PRO A 274 -11.83 -15.52 -8.61
N GLU A 275 -12.60 -16.38 -9.25
CA GLU A 275 -13.01 -17.67 -8.70
C GLU A 275 -11.88 -18.70 -8.65
N GLN A 276 -10.79 -18.51 -9.38
CA GLN A 276 -9.66 -19.44 -9.47
C GLN A 276 -8.46 -19.05 -8.58
N LEU A 277 -8.52 -17.85 -7.96
CA LEU A 277 -7.46 -17.38 -7.08
C LEU A 277 -7.67 -17.92 -5.65
N VAL A 278 -6.65 -18.61 -5.13
CA VAL A 278 -6.62 -19.16 -3.75
C VAL A 278 -6.77 -18.09 -2.65
N CYS A 279 -6.72 -16.81 -2.97
CA CYS A 279 -7.12 -15.71 -2.08
C CYS A 279 -8.54 -15.90 -1.50
N ARG A 280 -9.43 -16.61 -2.18
CA ARG A 280 -10.79 -16.91 -1.73
C ARG A 280 -10.82 -17.77 -0.46
N LEU A 281 -9.84 -18.66 -0.27
CA LEU A 281 -9.79 -19.54 0.91
C LEU A 281 -9.40 -18.84 2.21
N LEU A 282 -8.83 -17.64 2.14
CA LEU A 282 -8.52 -16.81 3.31
C LEU A 282 -9.59 -15.75 3.61
N LEU A 283 -10.43 -15.41 2.62
CA LEU A 283 -11.51 -14.43 2.74
C LEU A 283 -12.87 -15.04 3.16
N GLU A 284 -13.08 -16.34 2.96
CA GLU A 284 -14.37 -17.00 3.26
C GLU A 284 -14.55 -17.42 4.74
N LYS A 285 -13.65 -17.03 5.65
CA LYS A 285 -13.83 -17.24 7.09
C LYS A 285 -13.93 -15.90 7.80
N LYS A 286 -15.04 -15.23 7.61
CA LYS A 286 -15.68 -14.38 8.61
C LYS A 286 -16.82 -15.14 9.23
#